data_1715505b69e4348e759116cc2d417daa
#
_entry.id   1715505b69e4348e759116cc2d417daa
#
_cell.length_a   1.000
_cell.length_b   1.000
_cell.length_c   1.000
_cell.angle_alpha   90.00
_cell.angle_beta   90.00
_cell.angle_gamma   90.00
#
_symmetry.space_group_name_H-M   'P 1'
#
loop_
_entity.id
_entity.type
_entity.pdbx_description
1 polymer ?
#
loop_
_entity_poly.entity_id
_entity_poly.type
_entity_poly.pdbx_seq_one_letter_code
_entity_poly.pdbx_strand_id
1 'polypeptide(L)'
;TAKFNVIYNGKNLGEVTIGVPGEHNVKNALAAITVGLETGVNIEDIAKSLKSFTGVYRRFEVKGEESGIIVIDDYAHHPTEVKATLEAARSINLGRIITVFQPHLYSRTQDFYKAFSDAFSETDILILDKIYPARELPIEGVTSDLIFKEFNKNYPKESYSFNEKSEIFSKLKEIVKDKDIVIFQGAGTITNYCDEYVSIVKNKY
;
A
#
# COMPACT_ATOMS: atom_id res chain seq x y z
N THR A 1 2.25 -14.33 1.17
CA THR A 1 3.09 -14.99 2.19
C THR A 1 4.56 -14.74 1.86
N ALA A 2 5.41 -14.62 2.86
CA ALA A 2 6.87 -14.60 2.70
C ALA A 2 7.51 -15.71 3.54
N LYS A 3 8.65 -16.25 3.05
CA LYS A 3 9.45 -17.28 3.72
C LYS A 3 10.88 -16.82 3.88
N PHE A 4 11.48 -17.09 5.03
CA PHE A 4 12.85 -16.69 5.34
C PHE A 4 13.47 -17.58 6.40
N ASN A 5 14.82 -17.69 6.42
CA ASN A 5 15.56 -18.38 7.46
C ASN A 5 15.87 -17.44 8.61
N VAL A 6 15.73 -17.94 9.84
CA VAL A 6 16.03 -17.21 11.07
C VAL A 6 17.38 -17.63 11.61
N ILE A 7 18.30 -16.67 11.75
CA ILE A 7 19.58 -16.88 12.44
C ILE A 7 19.58 -16.00 13.69
N TYR A 8 19.70 -16.62 14.85
CA TYR A 8 19.70 -15.97 16.14
C TYR A 8 20.96 -16.38 16.94
N ASN A 9 21.75 -15.41 17.37
CA ASN A 9 23.03 -15.63 18.05
C ASN A 9 23.94 -16.64 17.34
N GLY A 10 24.03 -16.56 16.00
CA GLY A 10 24.81 -17.44 15.15
C GLY A 10 24.24 -18.84 14.92
N LYS A 11 23.10 -19.19 15.53
CA LYS A 11 22.43 -20.48 15.38
C LYS A 11 21.29 -20.35 14.37
N ASN A 12 21.24 -21.23 13.38
CA ASN A 12 20.12 -21.34 12.47
C ASN A 12 18.92 -22.02 13.18
N LEU A 13 17.82 -21.31 13.31
CA LEU A 13 16.58 -21.78 13.93
C LEU A 13 15.57 -22.36 12.91
N GLY A 14 15.91 -22.34 11.62
CA GLY A 14 15.08 -22.90 10.56
C GLY A 14 14.30 -21.87 9.76
N GLU A 15 13.47 -22.37 8.84
CA GLU A 15 12.60 -21.55 7.96
C GLU A 15 11.32 -21.15 8.70
N VAL A 16 10.97 -19.87 8.63
CA VAL A 16 9.72 -19.32 9.13
C VAL A 16 8.91 -18.75 7.95
N THR A 17 7.61 -18.98 7.99
CA THR A 17 6.64 -18.41 7.02
C THR A 17 5.77 -17.39 7.72
N ILE A 18 5.56 -16.23 7.12
CA ILE A 18 4.55 -15.24 7.55
C ILE A 18 3.40 -15.14 6.54
N GLY A 19 2.20 -14.90 7.04
CA GLY A 19 0.97 -14.86 6.24
C GLY A 19 0.87 -13.62 5.31
N VAL A 20 1.70 -12.60 5.52
CA VAL A 20 1.69 -11.33 4.76
C VAL A 20 2.93 -11.16 3.89
N PRO A 21 2.83 -10.53 2.70
CA PRO A 21 3.97 -10.30 1.81
C PRO A 21 4.80 -9.09 2.21
N GLY A 22 5.97 -8.94 1.60
CA GLY A 22 6.84 -7.76 1.68
C GLY A 22 8.02 -7.89 2.65
N GLU A 23 9.19 -7.40 2.22
CA GLU A 23 10.42 -7.44 3.00
C GLU A 23 10.30 -6.70 4.35
N HIS A 24 9.55 -5.59 4.38
CA HIS A 24 9.29 -4.86 5.61
C HIS A 24 8.53 -5.72 6.64
N ASN A 25 7.63 -6.60 6.21
CA ASN A 25 6.93 -7.54 7.10
C ASN A 25 7.87 -8.65 7.59
N VAL A 26 8.85 -9.07 6.80
CA VAL A 26 9.92 -9.96 7.27
C VAL A 26 10.72 -9.28 8.39
N LYS A 27 11.09 -8.01 8.23
CA LYS A 27 11.79 -7.23 9.28
C LYS A 27 10.95 -7.10 10.55
N ASN A 28 9.65 -6.82 10.41
CA ASN A 28 8.72 -6.78 11.54
C ASN A 28 8.62 -8.15 12.25
N ALA A 29 8.54 -9.23 11.47
CA ALA A 29 8.51 -10.58 12.01
C ALA A 29 9.80 -10.94 12.76
N LEU A 30 10.97 -10.54 12.24
CA LEU A 30 12.26 -10.74 12.93
C LEU A 30 12.29 -10.02 14.28
N ALA A 31 11.76 -8.81 14.37
CA ALA A 31 11.62 -8.11 15.64
C ALA A 31 10.71 -8.87 16.63
N ALA A 32 9.55 -9.35 16.15
CA ALA A 32 8.63 -10.15 16.97
C ALA A 32 9.26 -11.48 17.41
N ILE A 33 9.99 -12.17 16.53
CA ILE A 33 10.74 -13.39 16.85
C ILE A 33 11.77 -13.11 17.96
N THR A 34 12.55 -12.03 17.80
CA THR A 34 13.57 -11.67 18.80
C THR A 34 12.94 -11.45 20.17
N VAL A 35 11.87 -10.65 20.26
CA VAL A 35 11.17 -10.41 21.53
C VAL A 35 10.61 -11.72 22.10
N GLY A 36 10.00 -12.58 21.26
CA GLY A 36 9.47 -13.88 21.69
C GLY A 36 10.54 -14.77 22.29
N LEU A 37 11.69 -14.91 21.63
CA LEU A 37 12.81 -15.71 22.10
C LEU A 37 13.40 -15.16 23.42
N GLU A 38 13.57 -13.84 23.53
CA GLU A 38 14.09 -13.20 24.75
C GLU A 38 13.13 -13.34 25.94
N THR A 39 11.83 -13.50 25.67
CA THR A 39 10.81 -13.75 26.71
C THR A 39 10.56 -15.23 26.98
N GLY A 40 11.32 -16.13 26.35
CA GLY A 40 11.29 -17.58 26.62
C GLY A 40 10.24 -18.36 25.81
N VAL A 41 9.66 -17.77 24.78
CA VAL A 41 8.77 -18.48 23.85
C VAL A 41 9.63 -19.30 22.88
N ASN A 42 9.28 -20.57 22.62
CA ASN A 42 10.01 -21.39 21.67
C ASN A 42 9.74 -20.98 20.22
N ILE A 43 10.67 -21.28 19.32
CA ILE A 43 10.60 -20.85 17.92
C ILE A 43 9.43 -21.51 17.16
N GLU A 44 9.03 -22.71 17.54
CA GLU A 44 7.94 -23.45 16.90
C GLU A 44 6.59 -22.76 17.13
N ASP A 45 6.32 -22.28 18.35
CA ASP A 45 5.10 -21.54 18.68
C ASP A 45 5.09 -20.16 18.03
N ILE A 46 6.24 -19.48 17.99
CA ILE A 46 6.40 -18.21 17.27
C ILE A 46 6.12 -18.41 15.77
N ALA A 47 6.73 -19.40 15.14
CA ALA A 47 6.55 -19.68 13.72
C ALA A 47 5.10 -20.06 13.38
N LYS A 48 4.43 -20.84 14.22
CA LYS A 48 3.01 -21.16 14.08
C LYS A 48 2.13 -19.90 14.12
N SER A 49 2.38 -19.02 15.08
CA SER A 49 1.65 -17.75 15.22
C SER A 49 1.87 -16.82 14.03
N LEU A 50 3.11 -16.68 13.56
CA LEU A 50 3.44 -15.87 12.40
C LEU A 50 2.81 -16.40 11.11
N LYS A 51 2.74 -17.72 10.94
CA LYS A 51 2.08 -18.35 9.80
C LYS A 51 0.58 -18.08 9.75
N SER A 52 -0.07 -18.00 10.91
CA SER A 52 -1.51 -17.72 11.04
C SER A 52 -1.84 -16.22 11.03
N PHE A 53 -0.82 -15.36 11.06
CA PHE A 53 -1.01 -13.91 11.05
C PHE A 53 -1.49 -13.44 9.69
N THR A 54 -2.67 -12.83 9.63
CA THR A 54 -3.34 -12.39 8.41
C THR A 54 -3.12 -10.91 8.09
N GLY A 55 -2.32 -10.22 8.90
CA GLY A 55 -2.04 -8.79 8.73
C GLY A 55 -2.74 -7.92 9.77
N VAL A 56 -2.56 -6.61 9.60
CA VAL A 56 -3.18 -5.57 10.40
C VAL A 56 -4.16 -4.80 9.51
N TYR A 57 -5.26 -4.37 10.08
CA TYR A 57 -6.23 -3.51 9.40
C TYR A 57 -5.54 -2.35 8.68
N ARG A 58 -5.89 -2.15 7.41
CA ARG A 58 -5.28 -1.14 6.54
C ARG A 58 -3.75 -1.26 6.39
N ARG A 59 -3.18 -2.46 6.43
CA ARG A 59 -1.77 -2.72 6.14
C ARG A 59 -1.67 -3.80 5.07
N PHE A 60 -1.63 -3.40 3.79
CA PHE A 60 -1.73 -4.29 2.65
C PHE A 60 -2.95 -5.23 2.76
N GLU A 61 -4.07 -4.67 3.22
CA GLU A 61 -5.29 -5.43 3.47
C GLU A 61 -6.02 -5.71 2.16
N VAL A 62 -6.14 -6.98 1.77
CA VAL A 62 -6.95 -7.38 0.62
C VAL A 62 -8.42 -7.29 1.04
N LYS A 63 -9.13 -6.28 0.53
CA LYS A 63 -10.55 -6.01 0.82
C LYS A 63 -11.49 -6.77 -0.09
N GLY A 64 -11.02 -7.16 -1.26
CA GLY A 64 -11.82 -7.91 -2.24
C GLY A 64 -10.97 -8.48 -3.36
N GLU A 65 -11.42 -9.62 -3.88
CA GLU A 65 -10.91 -10.24 -5.08
C GLU A 65 -12.12 -10.71 -5.90
N GLU A 66 -12.31 -10.13 -7.07
CA GLU A 66 -13.44 -10.44 -7.94
C GLU A 66 -13.00 -10.36 -9.41
N SER A 67 -13.35 -11.37 -10.21
CA SER A 67 -12.99 -11.42 -11.64
C SER A 67 -11.51 -11.19 -11.92
N GLY A 68 -10.62 -11.67 -11.03
CA GLY A 68 -9.18 -11.48 -11.13
C GLY A 68 -8.69 -10.08 -10.72
N ILE A 69 -9.57 -9.15 -10.35
CA ILE A 69 -9.20 -7.83 -9.83
C ILE A 69 -9.01 -7.95 -8.32
N ILE A 70 -7.85 -7.51 -7.83
CA ILE A 70 -7.54 -7.45 -6.40
C ILE A 70 -7.65 -6.01 -5.92
N VAL A 71 -8.43 -5.77 -4.86
CA VAL A 71 -8.59 -4.44 -4.25
C VAL A 71 -7.94 -4.45 -2.87
N ILE A 72 -7.00 -3.51 -2.65
CA ILE A 72 -6.19 -3.42 -1.43
C ILE A 72 -6.41 -2.05 -0.77
N ASP A 73 -6.56 -2.05 0.56
CA ASP A 73 -6.49 -0.86 1.42
C ASP A 73 -5.16 -0.83 2.17
N ASP A 74 -4.45 0.30 2.11
CA ASP A 74 -3.20 0.49 2.82
C ASP A 74 -3.10 1.88 3.46
N TYR A 75 -2.69 1.93 4.72
CA TYR A 75 -2.56 3.17 5.49
C TYR A 75 -1.32 3.99 5.10
N ALA A 76 -0.49 3.52 4.18
CA ALA A 76 0.74 4.19 3.74
C ALA A 76 0.48 5.65 3.35
N HIS A 77 1.19 6.54 4.00
CA HIS A 77 1.04 7.98 3.86
C HIS A 77 2.39 8.73 3.96
N HIS A 78 3.48 8.00 4.02
CA HIS A 78 4.85 8.48 3.90
C HIS A 78 5.52 7.83 2.69
N PRO A 79 6.42 8.50 1.94
CA PRO A 79 7.02 7.93 0.72
C PRO A 79 7.63 6.55 0.90
N THR A 80 8.32 6.31 2.03
CA THR A 80 8.93 5.02 2.34
C THR A 80 7.87 3.90 2.48
N GLU A 81 6.73 4.20 3.11
CA GLU A 81 5.63 3.25 3.29
C GLU A 81 4.96 2.95 1.93
N VAL A 82 4.67 4.01 1.16
CA VAL A 82 4.08 3.89 -0.19
C VAL A 82 4.94 3.00 -1.08
N LYS A 83 6.25 3.25 -1.12
CA LYS A 83 7.19 2.44 -1.89
C LYS A 83 7.17 0.98 -1.45
N ALA A 84 7.25 0.71 -0.14
CA ALA A 84 7.25 -0.65 0.39
C ALA A 84 5.97 -1.43 0.03
N THR A 85 4.81 -0.76 0.06
CA THR A 85 3.53 -1.36 -0.35
C THR A 85 3.52 -1.70 -1.84
N LEU A 86 4.01 -0.80 -2.69
CA LEU A 86 4.04 -1.04 -4.15
C LEU A 86 5.04 -2.13 -4.54
N GLU A 87 6.21 -2.18 -3.90
CA GLU A 87 7.18 -3.27 -4.07
C GLU A 87 6.57 -4.62 -3.64
N ALA A 88 5.84 -4.65 -2.52
CA ALA A 88 5.12 -5.85 -2.08
C ALA A 88 4.04 -6.27 -3.09
N ALA A 89 3.26 -5.34 -3.62
CA ALA A 89 2.26 -5.61 -4.66
C ALA A 89 2.91 -6.17 -5.93
N ARG A 90 4.01 -5.58 -6.37
CA ARG A 90 4.74 -6.04 -7.55
C ARG A 90 5.31 -7.45 -7.37
N SER A 91 5.70 -7.83 -6.16
CA SER A 91 6.25 -9.16 -5.86
C SER A 91 5.23 -10.29 -5.94
N ILE A 92 3.94 -9.98 -5.83
CA ILE A 92 2.86 -11.00 -5.80
C ILE A 92 2.02 -11.03 -7.07
N ASN A 93 2.14 -10.04 -7.95
CA ASN A 93 1.32 -9.95 -9.16
C ASN A 93 2.12 -9.39 -10.34
N LEU A 94 1.97 -10.04 -11.49
CA LEU A 94 2.52 -9.62 -12.77
C LEU A 94 1.56 -8.71 -13.56
N GLY A 95 0.34 -8.47 -13.06
CA GLY A 95 -0.63 -7.53 -13.64
C GLY A 95 -0.28 -6.07 -13.38
N ARG A 96 -1.14 -5.16 -13.87
CA ARG A 96 -0.94 -3.73 -13.64
C ARG A 96 -1.29 -3.36 -12.20
N ILE A 97 -0.54 -2.42 -11.65
CA ILE A 97 -0.80 -1.78 -10.36
C ILE A 97 -1.40 -0.40 -10.63
N ILE A 98 -2.64 -0.21 -10.19
CA ILE A 98 -3.35 1.07 -10.23
C ILE A 98 -3.39 1.61 -8.80
N THR A 99 -2.69 2.69 -8.56
CA THR A 99 -2.61 3.31 -7.23
C THR A 99 -3.55 4.51 -7.15
N VAL A 100 -4.47 4.48 -6.19
CA VAL A 100 -5.29 5.62 -5.80
C VAL A 100 -4.74 6.15 -4.49
N PHE A 101 -4.09 7.31 -4.54
CA PHE A 101 -3.40 7.88 -3.38
C PHE A 101 -4.05 9.18 -2.91
N GLN A 102 -4.36 9.25 -1.61
CA GLN A 102 -4.81 10.47 -0.94
C GLN A 102 -3.65 11.03 -0.10
N PRO A 103 -3.00 12.12 -0.55
CA PRO A 103 -1.97 12.76 0.25
C PRO A 103 -2.53 13.21 1.62
N HIS A 104 -1.76 13.06 2.67
CA HIS A 104 -2.15 13.41 4.04
C HIS A 104 -1.28 14.54 4.56
N LEU A 105 -1.87 15.68 4.94
CA LEU A 105 -1.26 16.93 5.36
C LEU A 105 -0.65 17.76 4.21
N TYR A 106 -0.90 19.06 4.26
CA TYR A 106 -0.30 20.00 3.29
C TYR A 106 1.23 20.10 3.49
N SER A 107 1.68 20.20 4.75
CA SER A 107 3.11 20.27 5.07
C SER A 107 3.87 19.06 4.53
N ARG A 108 3.37 17.84 4.77
CA ARG A 108 4.00 16.63 4.26
C ARG A 108 4.03 16.59 2.74
N THR A 109 2.95 17.00 2.09
CA THR A 109 2.90 17.05 0.63
C THR A 109 3.94 18.03 0.09
N GLN A 110 4.07 19.21 0.69
CA GLN A 110 5.06 20.20 0.32
C GLN A 110 6.49 19.70 0.50
N ASP A 111 6.79 19.07 1.64
CA ASP A 111 8.13 18.64 1.97
C ASP A 111 8.58 17.42 1.16
N PHE A 112 7.66 16.52 0.82
CA PHE A 112 7.98 15.20 0.26
C PHE A 112 7.43 14.93 -1.14
N TYR A 113 6.89 15.92 -1.89
CA TYR A 113 6.29 15.66 -3.21
C TYR A 113 7.24 14.96 -4.19
N LYS A 114 8.56 15.28 -4.15
CA LYS A 114 9.56 14.60 -4.98
C LYS A 114 9.77 13.15 -4.55
N ALA A 115 9.91 12.92 -3.24
CA ALA A 115 10.06 11.57 -2.71
C ALA A 115 8.80 10.71 -2.93
N PHE A 116 7.60 11.33 -2.90
CA PHE A 116 6.36 10.64 -3.32
C PHE A 116 6.40 10.27 -4.79
N SER A 117 6.81 11.18 -5.68
CA SER A 117 6.99 10.87 -7.10
C SER A 117 7.84 9.61 -7.30
N ASP A 118 8.99 9.52 -6.62
CA ASP A 118 9.89 8.39 -6.72
C ASP A 118 9.30 7.11 -6.08
N ALA A 119 8.50 7.25 -5.02
CA ALA A 119 7.85 6.13 -4.36
C ALA A 119 6.84 5.42 -5.25
N PHE A 120 6.23 6.13 -6.22
CA PHE A 120 5.29 5.58 -7.19
C PHE A 120 5.94 4.91 -8.40
N SER A 121 7.27 4.71 -8.41
CA SER A 121 7.98 4.10 -9.54
C SER A 121 7.44 2.72 -9.96
N GLU A 122 6.90 1.93 -9.03
CA GLU A 122 6.34 0.60 -9.29
C GLU A 122 4.86 0.61 -9.72
N THR A 123 4.15 1.75 -9.62
CA THR A 123 2.77 1.84 -10.13
C THR A 123 2.74 1.92 -11.65
N ASP A 124 1.73 1.36 -12.29
CA ASP A 124 1.50 1.46 -13.74
C ASP A 124 0.59 2.65 -14.07
N ILE A 125 -0.40 2.91 -13.21
CA ILE A 125 -1.32 4.05 -13.32
C ILE A 125 -1.45 4.71 -11.95
N LEU A 126 -1.21 6.02 -11.88
CA LEU A 126 -1.34 6.81 -10.66
C LEU A 126 -2.58 7.69 -10.71
N ILE A 127 -3.44 7.56 -9.70
CA ILE A 127 -4.59 8.44 -9.48
C ILE A 127 -4.38 9.16 -8.14
N LEU A 128 -4.33 10.47 -8.17
CA LEU A 128 -4.21 11.30 -6.98
C LEU A 128 -5.56 11.90 -6.62
N ASP A 129 -5.94 11.77 -5.35
CA ASP A 129 -7.04 12.50 -4.74
C ASP A 129 -6.54 13.84 -4.19
N LYS A 130 -7.47 14.73 -3.82
CA LYS A 130 -7.13 15.95 -3.08
C LYS A 130 -6.47 15.63 -1.74
N ILE A 131 -5.66 16.56 -1.23
CA ILE A 131 -5.00 16.42 0.06
C ILE A 131 -6.05 16.30 1.17
N TYR A 132 -5.91 15.29 2.04
CA TYR A 132 -6.62 15.19 3.30
C TYR A 132 -5.92 16.08 4.34
N PRO A 133 -6.56 17.19 4.78
CA PRO A 133 -5.89 18.20 5.58
C PRO A 133 -5.65 17.78 7.04
N ALA A 134 -6.42 16.81 7.55
CA ALA A 134 -6.49 16.45 8.98
C ALA A 134 -6.74 17.69 9.86
N ARG A 135 -5.68 18.23 10.49
CA ARG A 135 -5.78 19.41 11.37
C ARG A 135 -5.06 20.64 10.82
N GLU A 136 -4.52 20.55 9.60
CA GLU A 136 -3.79 21.65 8.98
C GLU A 136 -4.73 22.57 8.21
N LEU A 137 -4.35 23.86 8.19
CA LEU A 137 -4.94 24.82 7.26
C LEU A 137 -4.28 24.68 5.89
N PRO A 138 -4.99 24.99 4.79
CA PRO A 138 -4.42 24.99 3.46
C PRO A 138 -3.18 25.90 3.38
N ILE A 139 -2.14 25.40 2.70
CA ILE A 139 -0.94 26.16 2.38
C ILE A 139 -1.07 26.64 0.93
N GLU A 140 -0.87 27.92 0.69
CA GLU A 140 -0.99 28.50 -0.65
C GLU A 140 -0.05 27.80 -1.67
N GLY A 141 -0.61 27.41 -2.81
CA GLY A 141 0.14 26.71 -3.86
C GLY A 141 0.40 25.23 -3.59
N VAL A 142 -0.03 24.67 -2.46
CA VAL A 142 0.16 23.27 -2.12
C VAL A 142 -1.11 22.46 -2.37
N THR A 143 -1.07 21.64 -3.41
CA THR A 143 -2.12 20.69 -3.78
C THR A 143 -1.48 19.35 -4.16
N SER A 144 -2.27 18.32 -4.38
CA SER A 144 -1.80 17.03 -4.92
C SER A 144 -1.09 17.16 -6.28
N ASP A 145 -1.34 18.27 -6.99
CA ASP A 145 -0.68 18.58 -8.27
C ASP A 145 0.84 18.75 -8.16
N LEU A 146 1.38 18.99 -6.97
CA LEU A 146 2.84 18.99 -6.79
C LEU A 146 3.41 17.60 -7.08
N ILE A 147 2.77 16.56 -6.53
CA ILE A 147 3.15 15.16 -6.79
C ILE A 147 2.88 14.80 -8.25
N PHE A 148 1.70 15.17 -8.77
CA PHE A 148 1.29 14.88 -10.14
C PHE A 148 2.29 15.42 -11.18
N LYS A 149 2.67 16.68 -11.05
CA LYS A 149 3.61 17.33 -11.97
C LYS A 149 5.00 16.72 -11.90
N GLU A 150 5.50 16.43 -10.68
CA GLU A 150 6.82 15.83 -10.51
C GLU A 150 6.83 14.38 -11.04
N PHE A 151 5.76 13.60 -10.81
CA PHE A 151 5.64 12.25 -11.33
C PHE A 151 5.65 12.22 -12.86
N ASN A 152 4.84 13.07 -13.51
CA ASN A 152 4.79 13.14 -14.98
C ASN A 152 6.10 13.62 -15.61
N LYS A 153 6.89 14.41 -14.89
CA LYS A 153 8.22 14.84 -15.34
C LYS A 153 9.22 13.68 -15.35
N ASN A 154 9.13 12.79 -14.35
CA ASN A 154 10.13 11.74 -14.11
C ASN A 154 9.74 10.41 -14.74
N TYR A 155 8.44 10.13 -14.88
CA TYR A 155 7.94 8.82 -15.31
C TYR A 155 6.95 8.97 -16.48
N PRO A 156 7.19 8.31 -17.63
CA PRO A 156 6.27 8.32 -18.78
C PRO A 156 5.11 7.32 -18.57
N LYS A 157 4.38 7.47 -17.45
CA LYS A 157 3.29 6.58 -17.04
C LYS A 157 1.98 7.35 -16.99
N GLU A 158 0.89 6.62 -17.18
CA GLU A 158 -0.45 7.18 -17.09
C GLU A 158 -0.75 7.68 -15.68
N SER A 159 -1.24 8.91 -15.56
CA SER A 159 -1.57 9.49 -14.26
C SER A 159 -2.70 10.52 -14.35
N TYR A 160 -3.41 10.68 -13.23
CA TYR A 160 -4.55 11.54 -13.08
C TYR A 160 -4.53 12.23 -11.72
N SER A 161 -5.09 13.45 -11.65
CA SER A 161 -5.32 14.17 -10.39
C SER A 161 -6.77 14.67 -10.38
N PHE A 162 -7.52 14.27 -9.36
CA PHE A 162 -8.93 14.60 -9.21
C PHE A 162 -9.21 15.23 -7.85
N ASN A 163 -10.27 16.02 -7.78
CA ASN A 163 -10.72 16.63 -6.53
C ASN A 163 -11.99 15.98 -5.96
N GLU A 164 -12.68 15.18 -6.79
CA GLU A 164 -13.93 14.56 -6.41
C GLU A 164 -13.87 13.02 -6.55
N LYS A 165 -14.40 12.33 -5.54
CA LYS A 165 -14.47 10.86 -5.51
C LYS A 165 -15.15 10.27 -6.76
N SER A 166 -16.18 10.94 -7.24
CA SER A 166 -16.93 10.49 -8.43
C SER A 166 -16.08 10.43 -9.69
N GLU A 167 -15.12 11.35 -9.84
CA GLU A 167 -14.18 11.36 -10.96
C GLU A 167 -13.21 10.19 -10.87
N ILE A 168 -12.69 9.90 -9.66
CA ILE A 168 -11.84 8.75 -9.40
C ILE A 168 -12.56 7.45 -9.78
N PHE A 169 -13.80 7.27 -9.33
CA PHE A 169 -14.57 6.05 -9.63
C PHE A 169 -14.95 5.93 -11.10
N SER A 170 -15.28 7.04 -11.76
CA SER A 170 -15.53 7.06 -13.20
C SER A 170 -14.29 6.62 -13.98
N LYS A 171 -13.11 7.12 -13.58
CA LYS A 171 -11.85 6.73 -14.20
C LYS A 171 -11.51 5.26 -13.93
N LEU A 172 -11.63 4.77 -12.70
CA LEU A 172 -11.42 3.36 -12.38
C LEU A 172 -12.34 2.44 -13.20
N LYS A 173 -13.62 2.83 -13.37
CA LYS A 173 -14.57 2.07 -14.19
C LYS A 173 -14.15 1.96 -15.66
N GLU A 174 -13.49 3.00 -16.19
CA GLU A 174 -13.01 3.07 -17.57
C GLU A 174 -11.76 2.21 -17.79
N ILE A 175 -10.79 2.26 -16.84
CA ILE A 175 -9.44 1.76 -17.07
C ILE A 175 -9.15 0.38 -16.46
N VAL A 176 -9.86 -0.01 -15.37
CA VAL A 176 -9.59 -1.28 -14.67
C VAL A 176 -10.00 -2.48 -15.51
N LYS A 177 -9.10 -3.45 -15.59
CA LYS A 177 -9.22 -4.68 -16.37
C LYS A 177 -8.97 -5.88 -15.47
N ASP A 178 -9.30 -7.05 -15.99
CA ASP A 178 -8.96 -8.33 -15.38
C ASP A 178 -7.45 -8.43 -15.04
N LYS A 179 -7.14 -9.01 -13.89
CA LYS A 179 -5.80 -9.16 -13.30
C LYS A 179 -5.13 -7.88 -12.80
N ASP A 180 -5.83 -6.74 -12.77
CA ASP A 180 -5.30 -5.54 -12.16
C ASP A 180 -5.32 -5.63 -10.63
N ILE A 181 -4.32 -4.99 -9.99
CA ILE A 181 -4.39 -4.63 -8.56
C ILE A 181 -4.78 -3.16 -8.46
N VAL A 182 -5.83 -2.86 -7.71
CA VAL A 182 -6.21 -1.50 -7.36
C VAL A 182 -5.87 -1.27 -5.88
N ILE A 183 -4.95 -0.35 -5.61
CA ILE A 183 -4.48 -0.07 -4.25
C ILE A 183 -4.95 1.33 -3.84
N PHE A 184 -5.73 1.41 -2.77
CA PHE A 184 -6.10 2.66 -2.12
C PHE A 184 -5.14 2.93 -0.98
N GLN A 185 -4.37 4.04 -1.07
CA GLN A 185 -3.33 4.38 -0.10
C GLN A 185 -3.56 5.74 0.54
N GLY A 186 -3.41 5.80 1.87
CA GLY A 186 -3.47 7.05 2.62
C GLY A 186 -4.03 6.89 4.02
N ALA A 187 -3.76 7.86 4.90
CA ALA A 187 -4.18 7.87 6.30
C ALA A 187 -5.54 8.57 6.52
N GLY A 188 -6.13 9.12 5.46
CA GLY A 188 -7.40 9.86 5.52
C GLY A 188 -8.63 9.01 5.20
N THR A 189 -9.57 9.61 4.48
CA THR A 189 -10.87 9.03 4.13
C THR A 189 -10.83 8.05 2.97
N ILE A 190 -9.67 7.82 2.37
CA ILE A 190 -9.48 6.96 1.21
C ILE A 190 -9.92 5.50 1.46
N THR A 191 -9.86 5.04 2.71
CA THR A 191 -10.38 3.72 3.11
C THR A 191 -11.87 3.56 2.79
N ASN A 192 -12.66 4.63 2.95
CA ASN A 192 -14.09 4.60 2.60
C ASN A 192 -14.29 4.47 1.08
N TYR A 193 -13.35 5.00 0.27
CA TYR A 193 -13.38 4.84 -1.18
C TYR A 193 -13.08 3.37 -1.54
N CYS A 194 -12.12 2.76 -0.84
CA CYS A 194 -11.80 1.36 -1.02
C CYS A 194 -13.01 0.46 -0.75
N ASP A 195 -13.68 0.63 0.40
CA ASP A 195 -14.85 -0.16 0.79
C ASP A 195 -16.01 -0.02 -0.21
N GLU A 196 -16.26 1.21 -0.68
CA GLU A 196 -17.29 1.47 -1.70
C GLU A 196 -16.90 0.85 -3.05
N TYR A 197 -15.63 0.97 -3.46
CA TYR A 197 -15.15 0.41 -4.72
C TYR A 197 -15.23 -1.12 -4.74
N VAL A 198 -14.92 -1.80 -3.65
CA VAL A 198 -15.13 -3.25 -3.50
C VAL A 198 -16.59 -3.63 -3.78
N SER A 199 -17.54 -2.83 -3.27
CA SER A 199 -18.96 -3.06 -3.52
C SER A 199 -19.33 -2.88 -5.01
N ILE A 200 -18.70 -1.90 -5.68
CA ILE A 200 -18.90 -1.66 -7.11
C ILE A 200 -18.38 -2.84 -7.95
N VAL A 201 -17.17 -3.33 -7.63
CA VAL A 201 -16.56 -4.46 -8.35
C VAL A 201 -17.41 -5.72 -8.20
N LYS A 202 -17.86 -6.03 -6.97
CA LYS A 202 -18.74 -7.19 -6.71
C LYS A 202 -20.08 -7.15 -7.45
N ASN A 203 -20.62 -5.96 -7.71
CA ASN A 203 -21.91 -5.80 -8.39
C ASN A 203 -21.79 -5.76 -9.93
N LYS A 204 -20.56 -5.64 -10.46
CA LYS A 204 -20.33 -5.53 -11.91
C LYS A 204 -20.15 -6.90 -12.58
N TYR A 205 -19.79 -7.91 -11.82
CA TYR A 205 -19.51 -9.27 -12.23
C TYR A 205 -20.30 -10.28 -11.43
#